data_57dd1bdbc52ca20e2f31feff2556dd0b
#
_entry.id   57dd1bdbc52ca20e2f31feff2556dd0b
#
_cell.length_a   1.000
_cell.length_b   1.000
_cell.length_c   1.000
_cell.angle_alpha   90.00
_cell.angle_beta   90.00
_cell.angle_gamma   90.00
#
_symmetry.space_group_name_H-M   'P 1'
#
loop_
_entity.id
_entity.type
_entity.pdbx_description
1 polymer ?
#
loop_
_entity_poly.entity_id
_entity_poly.type
_entity_poly.pdbx_seq_one_letter_code
_entity_poly.pdbx_strand_id
1 'polypeptide(L)' 'MKLRVLFFSVLRDITGTDEITLEVPAGATMGDLLAQIESRWPKLRDWQNSLLLALDQTYVKRDEPLHDGGEVAIMP' A
#
# COMPACT_ATOMS: atom_id res chain seq x y z
N MET A 1 8.37 11.24 -2.42
CA MET A 1 8.75 10.30 -1.35
C MET A 1 8.83 8.89 -1.91
N LYS A 2 9.76 8.09 -1.46
CA LYS A 2 9.85 6.68 -1.81
C LYS A 2 9.37 5.82 -0.65
N LEU A 3 8.46 4.90 -0.94
CA LEU A 3 7.93 3.95 0.03
C LEU A 3 8.25 2.53 -0.43
N ARG A 4 8.59 1.66 0.52
CA ARG A 4 8.61 0.22 0.28
C ARG A 4 7.21 -0.32 0.55
N VAL A 5 6.65 -1.03 -0.41
CA VAL A 5 5.31 -1.59 -0.28
C VAL A 5 5.40 -3.11 -0.31
N LEU A 6 4.93 -3.75 0.75
CA LEU A 6 4.93 -5.20 0.89
C LEU A 6 3.52 -5.73 0.68
N PHE A 7 3.41 -6.77 -0.14
CA PHE A 7 2.15 -7.46 -0.40
C PHE A 7 2.17 -8.83 0.25
N PHE A 8 1.08 -9.20 0.89
CA PHE A 8 0.97 -10.46 1.60
C PHE A 8 -0.14 -11.33 1.03
N SER A 9 0.04 -12.66 1.16
CA SER A 9 -0.99 -13.64 0.85
C SER A 9 -1.49 -13.50 -0.59
N VAL A 10 -2.80 -13.50 -0.81
CA VAL A 10 -3.40 -13.42 -2.15
C VAL A 10 -3.01 -12.15 -2.90
N LEU A 11 -2.63 -11.09 -2.19
CA LEU A 11 -2.23 -9.83 -2.85
C LEU A 11 -0.93 -10.01 -3.63
N ARG A 12 -0.05 -10.91 -3.21
CA ARG A 12 1.16 -11.26 -3.97
C ARG A 12 0.80 -11.93 -5.30
N ASP A 13 -0.24 -12.73 -5.32
CA ASP A 13 -0.70 -13.39 -6.53
C ASP A 13 -1.28 -12.38 -7.52
N ILE A 14 -2.00 -11.37 -7.01
CA ILE A 14 -2.59 -10.32 -7.84
C ILE A 14 -1.52 -9.43 -8.45
N THR A 15 -0.52 -9.04 -7.66
CA THR A 15 0.53 -8.11 -8.11
C THR A 15 1.69 -8.82 -8.81
N GLY A 16 1.85 -10.11 -8.57
CA GLY A 16 2.97 -10.89 -9.12
C GLY A 16 4.28 -10.64 -8.39
N THR A 17 4.25 -9.95 -7.26
CA THR A 17 5.45 -9.63 -6.47
C THR A 17 5.10 -9.50 -5.00
N ASP A 18 6.09 -9.68 -4.12
CA ASP A 18 5.90 -9.49 -2.69
C ASP A 18 6.34 -8.11 -2.21
N GLU A 19 7.08 -7.37 -3.04
CA GLU A 19 7.59 -6.05 -2.65
C GLU A 19 7.81 -5.16 -3.88
N ILE A 20 7.44 -3.87 -3.74
CA ILE A 20 7.79 -2.85 -4.73
C ILE A 20 8.28 -1.60 -4.00
N THR A 21 9.00 -0.76 -4.75
CA THR A 21 9.28 0.61 -4.34
C THR A 21 8.36 1.53 -5.14
N LEU A 22 7.65 2.42 -4.45
CA LEU A 22 6.68 3.31 -5.07
C LEU A 22 7.01 4.76 -4.72
N GLU A 23 7.01 5.63 -5.74
CA GLU A 23 7.12 7.06 -5.50
C GLU A 23 5.73 7.68 -5.40
N VAL A 24 5.54 8.51 -4.38
CA VAL A 24 4.31 9.26 -4.17
C VAL A 24 4.65 10.72 -3.88
N PRO A 25 3.73 11.66 -4.15
CA PRO A 25 3.98 13.08 -3.85
C PRO A 25 4.21 13.32 -2.35
N ALA A 26 4.99 14.34 -2.03
CA ALA A 26 5.13 14.80 -0.66
C ALA A 26 3.75 15.17 -0.11
N GLY A 27 3.46 14.77 1.13
CA GLY A 27 2.16 15.00 1.74
C GLY A 27 1.11 13.94 1.44
N ALA A 28 1.44 12.91 0.64
CA ALA A 28 0.51 11.83 0.35
C ALA A 28 0.15 11.04 1.60
N THR A 29 -1.07 10.54 1.63
CA THR A 29 -1.57 9.65 2.68
C THR A 29 -1.54 8.20 2.24
N MET A 30 -1.82 7.29 3.16
CA MET A 30 -1.96 5.87 2.85
C MET A 30 -3.03 5.64 1.78
N GLY A 31 -4.15 6.39 1.83
CA GLY A 31 -5.20 6.30 0.81
C GLY A 31 -4.73 6.72 -0.58
N ASP A 32 -3.88 7.73 -0.65
CA ASP A 32 -3.30 8.17 -1.93
C ASP A 32 -2.39 7.09 -2.51
N LEU A 33 -1.60 6.44 -1.67
CA LEU A 33 -0.75 5.32 -2.09
C LEU A 33 -1.60 4.16 -2.60
N LEU A 34 -2.66 3.81 -1.88
CA LEU A 34 -3.57 2.74 -2.31
C LEU A 34 -4.21 3.05 -3.65
N ALA A 35 -4.59 4.30 -3.89
CA ALA A 35 -5.18 4.70 -5.18
C ALA A 35 -4.21 4.45 -6.34
N GLN A 36 -2.92 4.73 -6.16
CA GLN A 36 -1.91 4.44 -7.17
C GLN A 36 -1.77 2.94 -7.41
N ILE A 37 -1.76 2.15 -6.34
CA ILE A 37 -1.64 0.69 -6.43
C ILE A 37 -2.87 0.10 -7.12
N GLU A 38 -4.05 0.54 -6.77
CA GLU A 38 -5.30 0.10 -7.40
C GLU A 38 -5.38 0.48 -8.88
N SER A 39 -4.80 1.60 -9.26
CA SER A 39 -4.69 2.00 -10.65
C SER A 39 -3.83 1.03 -11.45
N ARG A 40 -2.75 0.54 -10.84
CA ARG A 40 -1.84 -0.41 -11.49
C ARG A 40 -2.39 -1.85 -11.47
N TRP A 41 -3.07 -2.22 -10.40
CA TRP A 41 -3.69 -3.55 -10.23
C TRP A 41 -5.16 -3.39 -9.84
N PRO A 42 -6.06 -3.19 -10.82
CA PRO A 42 -7.48 -2.91 -10.51
C PRO A 42 -8.18 -4.00 -9.69
N LYS A 43 -7.71 -5.25 -9.75
CA LYS A 43 -8.27 -6.33 -8.95
C LYS A 43 -8.17 -6.09 -7.44
N LEU A 44 -7.24 -5.25 -6.99
CA LEU A 44 -7.11 -4.93 -5.58
C LEU A 44 -8.34 -4.20 -5.05
N ARG A 45 -9.14 -3.57 -5.90
CA ARG A 45 -10.38 -2.90 -5.50
C ARG A 45 -11.39 -3.87 -4.91
N ASP A 46 -11.36 -5.14 -5.33
CA ASP A 46 -12.25 -6.16 -4.78
C ASP A 46 -11.98 -6.42 -3.30
N TRP A 47 -10.79 -6.07 -2.83
CA TRP A 47 -10.35 -6.29 -1.46
C TRP A 47 -10.37 -5.03 -0.60
N GLN A 48 -10.72 -3.87 -1.17
CA GLN A 48 -10.47 -2.58 -0.49
C GLN A 48 -11.14 -2.47 0.89
N ASN A 49 -12.27 -3.16 1.12
CA ASN A 49 -12.96 -3.12 2.42
C ASN A 49 -12.41 -4.16 3.40
N SER A 50 -11.52 -5.03 2.95
CA SER A 50 -10.95 -6.11 3.75
C SER A 50 -9.45 -5.92 4.00
N LEU A 51 -8.86 -4.85 3.47
CA LEU A 51 -7.41 -4.65 3.60
C LEU A 51 -7.04 -4.15 4.98
N LEU A 52 -6.00 -4.75 5.55
CA LEU A 52 -5.29 -4.24 6.70
C LEU A 52 -4.06 -3.49 6.22
N LEU A 53 -3.83 -2.32 6.77
CA LEU A 53 -2.75 -1.43 6.36
C LEU A 53 -1.83 -1.17 7.53
N ALA A 54 -0.53 -1.21 7.29
CA ALA A 54 0.47 -0.88 8.31
C ALA A 54 1.51 0.05 7.73
N LEU A 55 1.99 0.97 8.55
CA LEU A 55 3.12 1.84 8.26
C LEU A 55 4.16 1.62 9.34
N ASP A 56 5.37 1.21 8.92
CA ASP A 56 6.47 0.90 9.83
C ASP A 56 6.03 -0.07 10.93
N GLN A 57 5.30 -1.12 10.53
CA GLN A 57 4.83 -2.21 11.39
C GLN A 57 3.75 -1.81 12.41
N THR A 58 3.12 -0.64 12.22
CA THR A 58 2.00 -0.19 13.05
C THR A 58 0.76 -0.09 12.20
N TYR A 59 -0.34 -0.69 12.63
CA TYR A 59 -1.60 -0.59 11.90
C TYR A 59 -2.07 0.85 11.83
N VAL A 60 -2.47 1.28 10.64
CA VAL A 60 -2.91 2.64 10.37
C VAL A 60 -4.17 2.63 9.51
N LYS A 61 -4.80 3.79 9.42
CA LYS A 61 -5.96 4.01 8.55
C LYS A 61 -5.53 4.70 7.26
N ARG A 62 -6.48 4.89 6.35
CA ARG A 62 -6.21 5.49 5.04
C ARG A 62 -5.81 6.96 5.10
N ASP A 63 -6.18 7.67 6.16
CA ASP A 63 -5.82 9.07 6.34
C ASP A 63 -4.42 9.29 6.94
N GLU A 64 -3.71 8.20 7.24
CA GLU A 64 -2.37 8.29 7.82
C GLU A 64 -1.39 8.96 6.86
N PRO A 65 -0.70 10.02 7.28
CA PRO A 65 0.36 10.63 6.46
C PRO A 65 1.54 9.69 6.29
N LEU A 66 2.10 9.66 5.09
CA LEU A 66 3.28 8.87 4.79
C LEU A 66 4.55 9.71 4.97
N HIS A 67 5.69 9.04 5.12
CA HIS A 67 6.99 9.70 5.18
C HIS A 67 7.97 9.00 4.25
N ASP A 68 8.97 9.74 3.81
CA ASP A 68 10.00 9.19 2.92
C ASP A 68 10.74 8.04 3.59
N GLY A 69 10.96 6.98 2.85
CA GLY A 69 11.63 5.78 3.36
C GLY A 69 10.75 4.85 4.19
N GLY A 70 9.44 5.16 4.33
CA GLY A 70 8.53 4.33 5.10
C GLY A 70 8.30 2.95 4.49
N GLU A 71 7.93 1.99 5.34
CA GLU A 71 7.56 0.65 4.94
C GLU A 71 6.05 0.48 5.07
N VAL A 72 5.39 0.21 3.95
CA VAL A 72 3.94 0.00 3.91
C VAL A 72 3.67 -1.49 3.73
N ALA A 73 2.82 -2.05 4.57
CA ALA A 73 2.35 -3.43 4.42
C ALA A 73 0.86 -3.43 4.10
N ILE A 74 0.48 -4.19 3.07
CA ILE A 74 -0.91 -4.35 2.65
C ILE A 74 -1.27 -5.81 2.79
N MET A 75 -2.26 -6.10 3.65
CA MET A 75 -2.66 -7.46 4.02
C MET A 75 -4.15 -7.65 3.78
N PRO A 76 -4.56 -8.85 3.33
CA PRO A 76 -5.97 -9.15 3.15
C PRO A 76 -6.72 -9.34 4.46
#